data_d70ed53e0136a999de4705f950565aa4
#
_entry.id   d70ed53e0136a999de4705f950565aa4
#
_cell.length_a   1.000
_cell.length_b   1.000
_cell.length_c   1.000
_cell.angle_alpha   90.00
_cell.angle_beta   90.00
_cell.angle_gamma   90.00
#
_symmetry.space_group_name_H-M   'P 1'
#
loop_
_entity.id
_entity.type
_entity.pdbx_description
1 polymer ?
#
loop_
_entity_poly.entity_id
_entity_poly.type
_entity_poly.pdbx_seq_one_letter_code
_entity_poly.pdbx_strand_id
1 'polypeptide(L)'
;TLLVDEKPYLGGSEIYQNSENFKINNQTSGSWLDKEINEIKKIENLEIKTRTSVAAFHGYNFLLARENLTDHLPIEQRKNRTRHKLLKIRAKKVISATGSIERPLVFNNNDRPGIMLSSAIKKYTDLFGVACGERIVLLTNNDSAYETAISLIKKGIKVEAIIDNREQLDSKLVYEVEKSNVKIFKGFTIVDTSGYKRINKVSIMKL
;
A
#
# COMPACT_ATOMS: atom_id res chain seq x y z
N THR A 1 -5.40 27.08 -4.81
CA THR A 1 -5.71 25.64 -4.69
C THR A 1 -5.03 25.09 -3.46
N LEU A 2 -5.65 24.14 -2.77
CA LEU A 2 -5.06 23.40 -1.64
C LEU A 2 -5.00 21.91 -1.99
N LEU A 3 -3.81 21.33 -1.96
CA LEU A 3 -3.55 19.91 -2.07
C LEU A 3 -3.23 19.34 -0.68
N VAL A 4 -3.95 18.30 -0.28
CA VAL A 4 -3.82 17.69 1.05
C VAL A 4 -3.46 16.22 0.88
N ASP A 5 -2.43 15.75 1.60
CA ASP A 5 -2.05 14.35 1.68
C ASP A 5 -1.79 13.95 3.14
N GLU A 6 -2.29 12.78 3.53
CA GLU A 6 -2.06 12.25 4.89
C GLU A 6 -0.62 11.77 5.12
N LYS A 7 0.11 11.42 4.05
CA LYS A 7 1.49 10.97 4.12
C LYS A 7 2.46 12.17 4.24
N PRO A 8 3.69 11.94 4.67
CA PRO A 8 4.73 12.98 4.70
C PRO A 8 5.23 13.38 3.31
N TYR A 9 4.81 12.70 2.28
CA TYR A 9 5.24 12.85 0.89
C TYR A 9 4.04 12.70 -0.05
N LEU A 10 4.14 13.30 -1.23
CA LEU A 10 3.19 13.11 -2.33
C LEU A 10 3.54 11.85 -3.12
N GLY A 11 2.59 11.31 -3.87
CA GLY A 11 2.82 10.22 -4.82
C GLY A 11 2.19 8.88 -4.42
N GLY A 12 1.61 8.79 -3.22
CA GLY A 12 0.82 7.64 -2.80
C GLY A 12 1.62 6.33 -2.81
N SER A 13 1.03 5.31 -3.42
CA SER A 13 1.63 3.98 -3.52
C SER A 13 2.75 3.89 -4.56
N GLU A 14 2.78 4.78 -5.57
CA GLU A 14 3.76 4.73 -6.65
C GLU A 14 5.21 4.92 -6.15
N ILE A 15 5.41 5.55 -5.00
CA ILE A 15 6.74 5.72 -4.38
C ILE A 15 7.43 4.39 -4.11
N TYR A 16 6.68 3.34 -3.77
CA TYR A 16 7.24 2.01 -3.46
C TYR A 16 6.77 0.92 -4.44
N GLN A 17 5.82 1.21 -5.30
CA GLN A 17 5.41 0.24 -6.33
C GLN A 17 6.40 0.18 -7.49
N ASN A 18 6.96 1.30 -7.89
CA ASN A 18 8.02 1.51 -8.89
C ASN A 18 8.18 0.32 -9.86
N SER A 19 7.09 -0.02 -10.54
CA SER A 19 7.05 -1.16 -11.44
C SER A 19 7.80 -0.81 -12.72
N GLU A 20 8.91 -1.48 -12.98
CA GLU A 20 9.63 -1.37 -14.26
C GLU A 20 8.75 -1.73 -15.46
N ASN A 21 7.71 -2.52 -15.20
CA ASN A 21 6.77 -3.00 -16.21
C ASN A 21 5.63 -2.02 -16.51
N PHE A 22 5.41 -1.02 -15.64
CA PHE A 22 4.39 -0.01 -15.84
C PHE A 22 5.00 1.31 -16.29
N LYS A 23 4.64 1.73 -17.48
CA LYS A 23 5.15 2.97 -18.09
C LYS A 23 4.02 3.98 -18.27
N ILE A 24 4.28 5.21 -17.87
CA ILE A 24 3.42 6.38 -18.12
C ILE A 24 4.17 7.30 -19.08
N ASN A 25 3.56 7.60 -20.25
CA ASN A 25 4.22 8.42 -21.27
C ASN A 25 5.65 7.96 -21.62
N ASN A 26 5.84 6.65 -21.80
CA ASN A 26 7.13 6.00 -22.08
C ASN A 26 8.21 6.16 -21.00
N GLN A 27 7.86 6.63 -19.81
CA GLN A 27 8.73 6.73 -18.64
C GLN A 27 8.34 5.68 -17.59
N THR A 28 9.26 5.28 -16.73
CA THR A 28 8.90 4.50 -15.54
C THR A 28 7.97 5.31 -14.64
N SER A 29 7.09 4.64 -13.91
CA SER A 29 6.15 5.34 -13.01
C SER A 29 6.86 6.24 -11.99
N GLY A 30 8.00 5.82 -11.46
CA GLY A 30 8.82 6.61 -10.54
C GLY A 30 9.37 7.89 -11.18
N SER A 31 10.00 7.78 -12.37
CA SER A 31 10.53 8.98 -13.06
C SER A 31 9.44 9.96 -13.47
N TRP A 32 8.29 9.44 -13.89
CA TRP A 32 7.12 10.26 -14.18
C TRP A 32 6.64 10.98 -12.92
N LEU A 33 6.50 10.26 -11.81
CA LEU A 33 6.04 10.80 -10.52
C LEU A 33 6.96 11.92 -10.01
N ASP A 34 8.27 11.72 -10.04
CA ASP A 34 9.25 12.73 -9.62
C ASP A 34 9.13 14.01 -10.46
N LYS A 35 8.94 13.88 -11.76
CA LYS A 35 8.73 15.01 -12.66
C LYS A 35 7.44 15.75 -12.29
N GLU A 36 6.32 15.04 -12.16
CA GLU A 36 5.02 15.65 -11.83
C GLU A 36 5.05 16.36 -10.46
N ILE A 37 5.66 15.74 -9.44
CA ILE A 37 5.80 16.36 -8.12
C ILE A 37 6.63 17.65 -8.21
N ASN A 38 7.69 17.67 -9.01
CA ASN A 38 8.52 18.85 -9.20
C ASN A 38 7.78 19.96 -9.96
N GLU A 39 6.96 19.60 -10.95
CA GLU A 39 6.12 20.59 -11.65
C GLU A 39 5.01 21.15 -10.76
N ILE A 40 4.35 20.31 -9.98
CA ILE A 40 3.32 20.75 -9.02
C ILE A 40 3.88 21.75 -7.99
N LYS A 41 5.10 21.53 -7.50
CA LYS A 41 5.75 22.44 -6.54
C LYS A 41 6.07 23.83 -7.09
N LYS A 42 6.11 24.02 -8.41
CA LYS A 42 6.35 25.32 -9.06
C LYS A 42 5.08 26.17 -9.21
N ILE A 43 3.90 25.59 -8.94
CA ILE A 43 2.62 26.28 -9.11
C ILE A 43 2.41 27.28 -7.99
N GLU A 44 2.50 28.59 -8.30
CA GLU A 44 2.45 29.67 -7.31
C GLU A 44 1.15 29.72 -6.48
N ASN A 45 0.01 29.41 -7.08
CA ASN A 45 -1.30 29.46 -6.40
C ASN A 45 -1.72 28.09 -5.81
N LEU A 46 -0.77 27.19 -5.54
CA LEU A 46 -0.98 25.89 -4.93
C LEU A 46 -0.30 25.82 -3.56
N GLU A 47 -1.09 25.66 -2.52
CA GLU A 47 -0.61 25.27 -1.20
C GLU A 47 -0.63 23.75 -1.05
N ILE A 48 0.48 23.16 -0.61
CA ILE A 48 0.60 21.71 -0.38
C ILE A 48 0.73 21.45 1.12
N LYS A 49 -0.17 20.64 1.66
CA LYS A 49 -0.14 20.18 3.05
C LYS A 49 -0.02 18.67 3.11
N THR A 50 1.18 18.21 3.41
CA THR A 50 1.45 16.80 3.77
C THR A 50 1.15 16.55 5.25
N ARG A 51 1.15 15.28 5.70
CA ARG A 51 0.78 14.89 7.07
C ARG A 51 -0.56 15.45 7.52
N THR A 52 -1.48 15.65 6.59
CA THR A 52 -2.77 16.27 6.83
C THR A 52 -3.88 15.36 6.36
N SER A 53 -4.65 14.83 7.31
CA SER A 53 -5.77 13.94 7.03
C SER A 53 -7.09 14.70 7.03
N VAL A 54 -7.88 14.54 5.98
CA VAL A 54 -9.27 15.00 5.96
C VAL A 54 -10.10 14.03 6.79
N ALA A 55 -10.62 14.51 7.92
CA ALA A 55 -11.36 13.71 8.88
C ALA A 55 -12.87 13.71 8.65
N ALA A 56 -13.41 14.78 8.02
CA ALA A 56 -14.82 14.89 7.72
C ALA A 56 -15.07 15.75 6.48
N PHE A 57 -16.14 15.40 5.75
CA PHE A 57 -16.64 16.15 4.61
C PHE A 57 -18.14 16.38 4.83
N HIS A 58 -18.51 17.62 4.95
CA HIS A 58 -19.87 18.08 5.24
C HIS A 58 -20.49 18.80 4.04
N GLY A 59 -21.77 19.13 4.18
CA GLY A 59 -22.48 19.92 3.17
C GLY A 59 -21.80 21.24 2.81
N TYR A 60 -22.09 21.76 1.62
CA TYR A 60 -21.53 22.99 1.09
C TYR A 60 -19.99 23.00 0.98
N ASN A 61 -19.40 21.85 0.65
CA ASN A 61 -17.95 21.67 0.51
C ASN A 61 -17.15 22.14 1.75
N PHE A 62 -17.66 21.88 2.92
CA PHE A 62 -17.00 22.14 4.20
C PHE A 62 -16.26 20.88 4.67
N LEU A 63 -14.94 21.00 4.84
CA LEU A 63 -14.09 19.90 5.27
C LEU A 63 -13.41 20.24 6.60
N LEU A 64 -13.23 19.21 7.40
CA LEU A 64 -12.36 19.27 8.58
C LEU A 64 -11.12 18.44 8.30
N ALA A 65 -9.94 19.02 8.47
CA ALA A 65 -8.69 18.31 8.31
C ALA A 65 -7.80 18.51 9.55
N ARG A 66 -7.02 17.48 9.86
CA ARG A 66 -6.04 17.48 10.96
C ARG A 66 -4.64 17.44 10.40
N GLU A 67 -3.90 18.51 10.58
CA GLU A 67 -2.48 18.61 10.25
C GLU A 67 -1.63 18.12 11.44
N ASN A 68 -0.73 17.19 11.21
CA ASN A 68 0.21 16.70 12.21
C ASN A 68 1.51 17.50 12.11
N LEU A 69 1.79 18.30 13.12
CA LEU A 69 2.93 19.22 13.12
C LEU A 69 4.18 18.64 13.78
N THR A 70 4.03 17.76 14.78
CA THR A 70 5.19 17.33 15.59
C THR A 70 5.24 15.85 15.93
N ASP A 71 4.22 15.03 15.66
CA ASP A 71 4.24 13.60 16.06
C ASP A 71 5.40 12.80 15.44
N HIS A 72 5.90 13.24 14.31
CA HIS A 72 7.03 12.65 13.59
C HIS A 72 8.40 13.08 14.11
N LEU A 73 8.44 14.03 15.05
CA LEU A 73 9.67 14.49 15.65
C LEU A 73 10.05 13.67 16.90
N PRO A 74 11.32 13.64 17.31
CA PRO A 74 11.74 13.14 18.62
C PRO A 74 11.01 13.85 19.76
N ILE A 75 10.81 13.15 20.88
CA ILE A 75 10.04 13.65 22.05
C ILE A 75 10.61 14.99 22.56
N GLU A 76 11.92 15.13 22.58
CA GLU A 76 12.63 16.33 23.06
C GLU A 76 12.28 17.56 22.21
N GLN A 77 12.04 17.36 20.93
CA GLN A 77 11.70 18.44 19.98
C GLN A 77 10.21 18.80 19.98
N ARG A 78 9.36 18.02 20.67
CA ARG A 78 7.91 18.28 20.77
C ARG A 78 7.54 19.22 21.90
N LYS A 79 8.39 19.36 22.93
CA LYS A 79 8.12 20.16 24.12
C LYS A 79 7.72 21.59 23.74
N ASN A 80 6.61 22.06 24.32
CA ASN A 80 6.04 23.39 24.12
C ASN A 80 5.69 23.76 22.68
N ARG A 81 5.49 22.77 21.79
CA ARG A 81 5.04 22.97 20.40
C ARG A 81 3.65 22.43 20.19
N THR A 82 2.89 23.10 19.33
CA THR A 82 1.59 22.60 18.89
C THR A 82 1.75 21.23 18.22
N ARG A 83 1.03 20.24 18.71
CA ARG A 83 1.09 18.87 18.19
C ARG A 83 0.29 18.69 16.91
N HIS A 84 -0.95 19.17 16.92
CA HIS A 84 -1.86 19.08 15.79
C HIS A 84 -2.56 20.41 15.57
N LYS A 85 -2.93 20.68 14.33
CA LYS A 85 -3.75 21.81 13.93
C LYS A 85 -5.01 21.32 13.25
N LEU A 86 -6.17 21.79 13.73
CA LEU A 86 -7.44 21.57 13.06
C LEU A 86 -7.66 22.64 12.01
N LEU A 87 -7.88 22.21 10.78
CA LEU A 87 -8.17 23.07 9.64
C LEU A 87 -9.67 22.99 9.33
N LYS A 88 -10.32 24.13 9.25
CA LYS A 88 -11.69 24.28 8.74
C LYS A 88 -11.57 24.82 7.32
N ILE A 89 -11.92 24.03 6.34
CA ILE A 89 -11.72 24.34 4.93
C ILE A 89 -13.09 24.46 4.27
N ARG A 90 -13.33 25.57 3.59
CA ARG A 90 -14.49 25.73 2.71
C ARG A 90 -14.00 25.96 1.29
N ALA A 91 -14.39 25.05 0.39
CA ALA A 91 -13.93 25.09 -0.99
C ALA A 91 -15.09 25.31 -1.96
N LYS A 92 -14.81 25.95 -3.10
CA LYS A 92 -15.78 26.02 -4.21
C LYS A 92 -16.00 24.67 -4.87
N LYS A 93 -14.92 23.88 -5.00
CA LYS A 93 -14.94 22.52 -5.56
C LYS A 93 -14.02 21.64 -4.73
N VAL A 94 -14.37 20.37 -4.57
CA VAL A 94 -13.56 19.35 -3.92
C VAL A 94 -13.32 18.22 -4.90
N ILE A 95 -12.08 17.82 -5.06
CA ILE A 95 -11.66 16.64 -5.83
C ILE A 95 -11.17 15.61 -4.83
N SER A 96 -11.85 14.45 -4.77
CA SER A 96 -11.43 13.32 -3.97
C SER A 96 -10.57 12.38 -4.81
N ALA A 97 -9.27 12.31 -4.46
CA ALA A 97 -8.29 11.45 -5.13
C ALA A 97 -7.57 10.58 -4.08
N THR A 98 -8.34 9.96 -3.18
CA THR A 98 -7.85 9.26 -1.98
C THR A 98 -7.26 7.88 -2.27
N GLY A 99 -7.33 7.42 -3.51
CA GLY A 99 -6.87 6.09 -3.91
C GLY A 99 -7.74 4.96 -3.37
N SER A 100 -7.14 3.81 -3.15
CA SER A 100 -7.81 2.61 -2.66
C SER A 100 -7.03 1.95 -1.52
N ILE A 101 -7.75 1.21 -0.71
CA ILE A 101 -7.19 0.41 0.39
C ILE A 101 -7.48 -1.06 0.09
N GLU A 102 -6.46 -1.90 0.20
CA GLU A 102 -6.61 -3.35 0.09
C GLU A 102 -7.53 -3.87 1.20
N ARG A 103 -8.49 -4.71 0.82
CA ARG A 103 -9.38 -5.37 1.78
C ARG A 103 -8.87 -6.78 2.06
N PRO A 104 -8.80 -7.21 3.33
CA PRO A 104 -8.42 -8.56 3.67
C PRO A 104 -9.46 -9.56 3.15
N LEU A 105 -8.98 -10.67 2.60
CA LEU A 105 -9.82 -11.83 2.32
C LEU A 105 -10.16 -12.53 3.64
N VAL A 106 -11.41 -12.99 3.76
CA VAL A 106 -11.93 -13.57 4.99
C VAL A 106 -11.70 -15.08 5.01
N PHE A 107 -11.07 -15.56 6.08
CA PHE A 107 -10.90 -16.99 6.39
C PHE A 107 -10.79 -17.17 7.91
N ASN A 108 -10.86 -18.38 8.38
CA ASN A 108 -10.85 -18.67 9.82
C ASN A 108 -9.49 -18.31 10.45
N ASN A 109 -9.50 -17.66 11.62
CA ASN A 109 -8.30 -17.21 12.33
C ASN A 109 -7.42 -16.23 11.51
N ASN A 110 -8.01 -15.36 10.70
CA ASN A 110 -7.27 -14.39 9.88
C ASN A 110 -6.69 -13.20 10.67
N ASP A 111 -6.94 -13.12 11.95
CA ASP A 111 -6.39 -12.15 12.91
C ASP A 111 -5.09 -12.62 13.59
N ARG A 112 -4.63 -13.82 13.27
CA ARG A 112 -3.43 -14.39 13.88
C ARG A 112 -2.17 -13.58 13.54
N PRO A 113 -1.25 -13.34 14.52
CA PRO A 113 0.01 -12.65 14.25
C PRO A 113 0.81 -13.29 13.11
N GLY A 114 1.25 -12.47 12.18
CA GLY A 114 1.95 -12.89 10.95
C GLY A 114 1.06 -12.88 9.70
N ILE A 115 -0.24 -12.58 9.83
CA ILE A 115 -1.14 -12.35 8.70
C ILE A 115 -1.18 -10.85 8.43
N MET A 116 -0.90 -10.46 7.19
CA MET A 116 -0.81 -9.07 6.77
C MET A 116 -1.36 -8.90 5.35
N LEU A 117 -1.80 -7.70 5.03
CA LEU A 117 -2.16 -7.33 3.66
C LEU A 117 -0.92 -7.37 2.75
N SER A 118 -1.09 -7.83 1.53
CA SER A 118 -0.03 -7.93 0.51
C SER A 118 0.61 -6.56 0.24
N SER A 119 -0.19 -5.51 0.09
CA SER A 119 0.27 -4.14 -0.09
C SER A 119 1.07 -3.61 1.12
N ALA A 120 0.71 -4.03 2.34
CA ALA A 120 1.44 -3.66 3.55
C ALA A 120 2.83 -4.31 3.57
N ILE A 121 2.92 -5.62 3.26
CA ILE A 121 4.21 -6.32 3.16
C ILE A 121 5.10 -5.66 2.11
N LYS A 122 4.55 -5.39 0.92
CA LYS A 122 5.28 -4.71 -0.15
C LYS A 122 5.81 -3.36 0.30
N LYS A 123 4.98 -2.55 0.97
CA LYS A 123 5.39 -1.25 1.52
C LYS A 123 6.50 -1.38 2.57
N TYR A 124 6.39 -2.32 3.51
CA TYR A 124 7.45 -2.54 4.51
C TYR A 124 8.77 -2.93 3.85
N THR A 125 8.71 -3.80 2.86
CA THR A 125 9.90 -4.30 2.18
C THR A 125 10.51 -3.28 1.22
N ASP A 126 9.68 -2.59 0.42
CA ASP A 126 10.18 -1.72 -0.65
C ASP A 126 10.52 -0.31 -0.14
N LEU A 127 9.74 0.24 0.78
CA LEU A 127 9.94 1.60 1.29
C LEU A 127 10.81 1.65 2.55
N PHE A 128 10.66 0.65 3.43
CA PHE A 128 11.33 0.67 4.74
C PHE A 128 12.46 -0.35 4.87
N GLY A 129 12.67 -1.23 3.90
CA GLY A 129 13.72 -2.26 3.92
C GLY A 129 13.49 -3.32 5.02
N VAL A 130 12.23 -3.54 5.45
CA VAL A 130 11.89 -4.46 6.53
C VAL A 130 11.28 -5.73 5.97
N ALA A 131 11.88 -6.88 6.26
CA ALA A 131 11.31 -8.20 5.96
C ALA A 131 10.29 -8.58 7.04
N CYS A 132 9.00 -8.73 6.66
CA CYS A 132 7.93 -9.12 7.58
C CYS A 132 7.93 -10.61 7.93
N GLY A 133 8.72 -11.41 7.24
CA GLY A 133 8.90 -12.84 7.44
C GLY A 133 9.90 -13.43 6.46
N GLU A 134 10.44 -14.60 6.78
CA GLU A 134 11.41 -15.31 5.95
C GLU A 134 10.74 -16.20 4.88
N ARG A 135 9.55 -16.71 5.21
CA ARG A 135 8.75 -17.60 4.37
C ARG A 135 7.32 -17.07 4.29
N ILE A 136 6.83 -16.84 3.08
CA ILE A 136 5.56 -16.15 2.85
C ILE A 136 4.67 -17.00 1.97
N VAL A 137 3.38 -17.07 2.32
CA VAL A 137 2.29 -17.56 1.48
C VAL A 137 1.39 -16.38 1.16
N LEU A 138 1.04 -16.20 -0.10
CA LEU A 138 0.13 -15.15 -0.56
C LEU A 138 -1.25 -15.74 -0.87
N LEU A 139 -2.31 -15.10 -0.41
CA LEU A 139 -3.69 -15.37 -0.84
C LEU A 139 -4.18 -14.19 -1.67
N THR A 140 -4.75 -14.44 -2.83
CA THR A 140 -5.19 -13.39 -3.73
C THR A 140 -6.40 -13.77 -4.58
N ASN A 141 -7.05 -12.75 -5.14
CA ASN A 141 -8.06 -12.83 -6.18
C ASN A 141 -7.77 -11.89 -7.36
N ASN A 142 -6.56 -11.32 -7.42
CA ASN A 142 -6.15 -10.38 -8.46
C ASN A 142 -4.62 -10.38 -8.66
N ASP A 143 -4.13 -9.63 -9.63
CA ASP A 143 -2.73 -9.66 -10.05
C ASP A 143 -1.78 -8.87 -9.14
N SER A 144 -2.26 -7.98 -8.29
CA SER A 144 -1.38 -7.13 -7.45
C SER A 144 -0.51 -7.92 -6.48
N ALA A 145 -0.98 -9.10 -6.01
CA ALA A 145 -0.18 -9.97 -5.16
C ALA A 145 1.01 -10.61 -5.89
N TYR A 146 0.93 -10.78 -7.21
CA TYR A 146 2.05 -11.27 -8.01
C TYR A 146 3.17 -10.23 -8.11
N GLU A 147 2.83 -8.94 -8.19
CA GLU A 147 3.84 -7.86 -8.08
C GLU A 147 4.55 -7.90 -6.73
N THR A 148 3.78 -8.13 -5.65
CA THR A 148 4.36 -8.32 -4.32
C THR A 148 5.28 -9.53 -4.28
N ALA A 149 4.86 -10.68 -4.84
CA ALA A 149 5.68 -11.89 -4.92
C ALA A 149 7.00 -11.64 -5.64
N ILE A 150 6.96 -10.99 -6.82
CA ILE A 150 8.14 -10.65 -7.61
C ILE A 150 9.10 -9.75 -6.81
N SER A 151 8.57 -8.73 -6.13
CA SER A 151 9.39 -7.84 -5.29
C SER A 151 10.08 -8.60 -4.15
N LEU A 152 9.35 -9.49 -3.47
CA LEU A 152 9.88 -10.31 -2.39
C LEU A 152 10.99 -11.26 -2.88
N ILE A 153 10.75 -11.95 -4.01
CA ILE A 153 11.71 -12.88 -4.62
C ILE A 153 13.01 -12.15 -5.01
N LYS A 154 12.89 -10.98 -5.66
CA LYS A 154 14.05 -10.15 -6.03
C LYS A 154 14.91 -9.74 -4.83
N LYS A 155 14.32 -9.70 -3.64
CA LYS A 155 14.99 -9.37 -2.36
C LYS A 155 15.41 -10.59 -1.54
N GLY A 156 15.32 -11.78 -2.10
CA GLY A 156 15.74 -13.01 -1.45
C GLY A 156 14.76 -13.52 -0.38
N ILE A 157 13.56 -12.98 -0.29
CA ILE A 157 12.51 -13.46 0.63
C ILE A 157 11.78 -14.61 -0.04
N LYS A 158 11.67 -15.74 0.67
CA LYS A 158 11.08 -16.96 0.11
C LYS A 158 9.56 -16.87 0.02
N VAL A 159 9.01 -16.90 -1.18
CA VAL A 159 7.58 -17.11 -1.44
C VAL A 159 7.35 -18.60 -1.62
N GLU A 160 6.69 -19.25 -0.66
CA GLU A 160 6.43 -20.70 -0.66
C GLU A 160 5.32 -21.08 -1.63
N ALA A 161 4.26 -20.28 -1.64
CA ALA A 161 3.11 -20.51 -2.51
C ALA A 161 2.28 -19.23 -2.72
N ILE A 162 1.55 -19.20 -3.83
CA ILE A 162 0.44 -18.30 -4.07
C ILE A 162 -0.83 -19.12 -4.17
N ILE A 163 -1.84 -18.77 -3.38
CA ILE A 163 -3.18 -19.31 -3.44
C ILE A 163 -4.05 -18.28 -4.14
N ASP A 164 -4.54 -18.61 -5.34
CA ASP A 164 -5.37 -17.70 -6.12
C ASP A 164 -6.79 -18.27 -6.25
N ASN A 165 -7.78 -17.49 -5.87
CA ASN A 165 -9.18 -17.88 -5.94
C ASN A 165 -9.67 -18.06 -7.38
N ARG A 166 -8.96 -17.49 -8.35
CA ARG A 166 -9.30 -17.60 -9.77
C ARG A 166 -8.76 -18.92 -10.36
N GLU A 167 -9.53 -19.55 -11.19
CA GLU A 167 -9.11 -20.76 -11.94
C GLU A 167 -8.27 -20.40 -13.17
N GLN A 168 -8.64 -19.30 -13.85
CA GLN A 168 -7.96 -18.85 -15.07
C GLN A 168 -7.07 -17.66 -14.74
N LEU A 169 -5.80 -17.80 -15.05
CA LEU A 169 -4.77 -16.78 -14.81
C LEU A 169 -4.04 -16.54 -16.12
N ASP A 170 -4.25 -15.36 -16.68
CA ASP A 170 -3.63 -14.95 -17.94
C ASP A 170 -3.04 -13.53 -17.78
N SER A 171 -1.88 -13.47 -17.13
CA SER A 171 -1.14 -12.21 -17.04
C SER A 171 0.37 -12.44 -17.08
N LYS A 172 1.10 -11.43 -17.54
CA LYS A 172 2.58 -11.46 -17.58
C LYS A 172 3.19 -11.65 -16.20
N LEU A 173 2.55 -11.12 -15.16
CA LEU A 173 3.03 -11.24 -13.78
C LEU A 173 2.94 -12.69 -13.27
N VAL A 174 1.87 -13.40 -13.62
CA VAL A 174 1.71 -14.82 -13.29
C VAL A 174 2.83 -15.63 -13.94
N TYR A 175 3.07 -15.45 -15.24
CA TYR A 175 4.14 -16.14 -15.96
C TYR A 175 5.55 -15.83 -15.39
N GLU A 176 5.79 -14.60 -14.94
CA GLU A 176 7.06 -14.24 -14.30
C GLU A 176 7.26 -15.00 -12.99
N VAL A 177 6.21 -15.13 -12.17
CA VAL A 177 6.26 -15.88 -10.91
C VAL A 177 6.40 -17.38 -11.16
N GLU A 178 5.71 -17.94 -12.15
CA GLU A 178 5.84 -19.37 -12.52
C GLU A 178 7.30 -19.76 -12.85
N LYS A 179 8.07 -18.87 -13.47
CA LYS A 179 9.51 -19.08 -13.73
C LYS A 179 10.38 -19.14 -12.48
N SER A 180 9.87 -18.67 -11.35
CA SER A 180 10.63 -18.59 -10.08
C SER A 180 10.41 -19.83 -9.18
N ASN A 181 9.84 -20.92 -9.70
CA ASN A 181 9.54 -22.15 -8.97
C ASN A 181 8.61 -21.96 -7.76
N VAL A 182 7.80 -20.92 -7.73
CA VAL A 182 6.77 -20.70 -6.72
C VAL A 182 5.54 -21.56 -7.05
N LYS A 183 5.03 -22.29 -6.07
CA LYS A 183 3.80 -23.07 -6.26
C LYS A 183 2.59 -22.16 -6.37
N ILE A 184 1.80 -22.29 -7.43
CA ILE A 184 0.55 -21.54 -7.61
C ILE A 184 -0.62 -22.53 -7.55
N PHE A 185 -1.52 -22.32 -6.59
CA PHE A 185 -2.75 -23.08 -6.42
C PHE A 185 -3.92 -22.28 -7.01
N LYS A 186 -4.31 -22.59 -8.25
CA LYS A 186 -5.39 -21.92 -9.01
C LYS A 186 -6.74 -22.49 -8.61
N GLY A 187 -7.75 -21.65 -8.37
CA GLY A 187 -9.08 -22.05 -7.91
C GLY A 187 -9.08 -22.54 -6.46
N PHE A 188 -8.14 -22.08 -5.63
CA PHE A 188 -8.08 -22.44 -4.21
C PHE A 188 -8.23 -21.20 -3.32
N THR A 189 -8.66 -21.44 -2.09
CA THR A 189 -8.70 -20.43 -1.03
C THR A 189 -8.06 -20.95 0.25
N ILE A 190 -7.67 -20.04 1.14
CA ILE A 190 -7.31 -20.39 2.52
C ILE A 190 -8.61 -20.48 3.32
N VAL A 191 -8.80 -21.56 4.07
CA VAL A 191 -9.98 -21.77 4.92
C VAL A 191 -9.64 -21.61 6.39
N ASP A 192 -8.40 -21.91 6.79
CA ASP A 192 -7.99 -21.84 8.19
C ASP A 192 -6.48 -21.62 8.33
N THR A 193 -6.07 -21.17 9.52
CA THR A 193 -4.66 -21.01 9.88
C THR A 193 -4.37 -21.62 11.23
N SER A 194 -3.14 -22.08 11.44
CA SER A 194 -2.66 -22.63 12.70
C SER A 194 -1.37 -21.96 13.16
N GLY A 195 -1.10 -22.05 14.47
CA GLY A 195 0.07 -21.51 15.12
C GLY A 195 -0.26 -21.06 16.53
N TYR A 196 0.75 -20.93 17.38
CA TYR A 196 0.58 -20.49 18.79
C TYR A 196 0.80 -18.97 18.93
N LYS A 197 2.04 -18.52 18.96
CA LYS A 197 2.40 -17.09 19.04
C LYS A 197 2.34 -16.38 17.68
N ARG A 198 2.41 -17.15 16.61
CA ARG A 198 2.51 -16.69 15.23
C ARG A 198 1.97 -17.78 14.31
N ILE A 199 1.51 -17.39 13.12
CA ILE A 199 1.13 -18.33 12.07
C ILE A 199 2.32 -19.23 11.69
N ASN A 200 2.06 -20.54 11.52
CA ASN A 200 3.03 -21.50 11.03
C ASN A 200 2.47 -22.46 9.96
N LYS A 201 1.15 -22.45 9.76
CA LYS A 201 0.47 -23.30 8.78
C LYS A 201 -0.77 -22.62 8.23
N VAL A 202 -1.07 -22.86 6.97
CA VAL A 202 -2.34 -22.53 6.31
C VAL A 202 -3.00 -23.80 5.80
N SER A 203 -4.33 -23.87 5.89
CA SER A 203 -5.14 -24.93 5.30
C SER A 203 -5.87 -24.37 4.08
N ILE A 204 -5.74 -25.04 2.95
CA ILE A 204 -6.33 -24.59 1.68
C ILE A 204 -7.41 -25.59 1.21
N MET A 205 -8.38 -25.07 0.46
CA MET A 205 -9.46 -25.84 -0.15
C MET A 205 -9.65 -25.39 -1.58
N LYS A 206 -9.99 -26.29 -2.47
CA LYS A 206 -10.41 -25.98 -3.83
C LYS A 206 -11.81 -25.35 -3.79
N LEU A 207 -12.02 -24.27 -4.56
CA LEU A 207 -13.31 -23.61 -4.73
C LEU A 207 -14.22 -24.36 -5.72
#